data_7d5a699ef50d437139067ba31dd80b98
#
_entry.id   7d5a699ef50d437139067ba31dd80b98
#
_cell.length_a   1.000
_cell.length_b   1.000
_cell.length_c   1.000
_cell.angle_alpha   90.00
_cell.angle_beta   90.00
_cell.angle_gamma   90.00
#
_symmetry.space_group_name_H-M   'P 1'
#
loop_
_entity.id
_entity.type
_entity.pdbx_description
1 polymer ?
#
loop_
_entity_poly.entity_id
_entity_poly.type
_entity_poly.pdbx_seq_one_letter_code
_entity_poly.pdbx_strand_id
1 'polypeptide(L)'
;MAYQNALRWKIGGTKENADAAVRILMSWANTCKGVGGDTNMSLAAGIYGHEFANAAELMRDYEGWSAEDFTKFKQWIIKVFYNPSIDFLRRRHDTWLNARYSSLGERPGHYWSNWGLCNALCVMSIGILCDDVHMYN
;
A
#
# COMPACT_ATOMS: atom_id res chain seq x y z
N MET A 1 7.58 1.44 11.11
CA MET A 1 7.31 1.35 12.56
C MET A 1 6.05 0.54 12.90
N ALA A 2 4.89 0.71 12.23
CA ALA A 2 3.70 -0.13 12.45
C ALA A 2 4.00 -1.60 12.17
N TYR A 3 4.58 -1.91 11.01
CA TYR A 3 4.94 -3.27 10.60
C TYR A 3 5.90 -3.96 11.58
N GLN A 4 6.91 -3.26 12.07
CA GLN A 4 7.84 -3.81 13.06
C GLN A 4 7.15 -4.16 14.39
N ASN A 5 6.21 -3.33 14.84
CA ASN A 5 5.43 -3.62 16.05
C ASN A 5 4.48 -4.81 15.83
N ALA A 6 3.83 -4.89 14.67
CA ALA A 6 2.98 -6.03 14.30
C ALA A 6 3.78 -7.35 14.27
N LEU A 7 4.99 -7.35 13.70
CA LEU A 7 5.89 -8.50 13.71
C LEU A 7 6.30 -8.89 15.13
N ARG A 8 6.69 -7.93 15.97
CA ARG A 8 7.06 -8.19 17.36
C ARG A 8 5.91 -8.82 18.14
N TRP A 9 4.69 -8.36 17.91
CA TRP A 9 3.52 -8.96 18.51
C TRP A 9 3.30 -10.41 18.05
N LYS A 10 3.36 -10.67 16.75
CA LYS A 10 3.17 -12.05 16.21
C LYS A 10 4.25 -13.02 16.69
N ILE A 11 5.48 -12.56 16.92
CA ILE A 11 6.60 -13.40 17.37
C ILE A 11 6.65 -13.50 18.89
N GLY A 12 6.52 -12.37 19.59
CA GLY A 12 6.75 -12.26 21.02
C GLY A 12 5.48 -12.17 21.87
N GLY A 13 4.31 -11.96 21.27
CA GLY A 13 3.02 -11.93 21.95
C GLY A 13 2.74 -10.73 22.86
N THR A 14 3.56 -9.67 22.82
CA THR A 14 3.39 -8.53 23.72
C THR A 14 2.28 -7.61 23.25
N LYS A 15 1.30 -7.41 24.13
CA LYS A 15 0.12 -6.57 23.88
C LYS A 15 0.50 -5.11 23.56
N GLU A 16 1.52 -4.58 24.20
CA GLU A 16 2.03 -3.23 23.98
C GLU A 16 2.47 -3.00 22.53
N ASN A 17 3.06 -4.02 21.90
CA ASN A 17 3.44 -3.95 20.49
C ASN A 17 2.19 -3.99 19.57
N ALA A 18 1.19 -4.79 19.92
CA ALA A 18 -0.08 -4.82 19.18
C ALA A 18 -0.80 -3.47 19.26
N ASP A 19 -0.97 -2.93 20.46
CA ASP A 19 -1.59 -1.62 20.68
C ASP A 19 -0.84 -0.50 19.95
N ALA A 20 0.50 -0.54 19.96
CA ALA A 20 1.32 0.42 19.25
C ALA A 20 1.13 0.32 17.73
N ALA A 21 1.06 -0.90 17.18
CA ALA A 21 0.83 -1.11 15.74
C ALA A 21 -0.52 -0.53 15.31
N VAL A 22 -1.60 -0.87 15.99
CA VAL A 22 -2.96 -0.38 15.69
C VAL A 22 -3.03 1.14 15.84
N ARG A 23 -2.48 1.70 16.91
CA ARG A 23 -2.46 3.15 17.12
C ARG A 23 -1.76 3.87 15.96
N ILE A 24 -0.63 3.37 15.48
CA ILE A 24 0.10 3.97 14.35
C ILE A 24 -0.73 3.86 13.08
N LEU A 25 -1.30 2.69 12.77
CA LEU A 25 -2.14 2.47 11.60
C LEU A 25 -3.34 3.41 11.57
N MET A 26 -4.06 3.50 12.69
CA MET A 26 -5.23 4.37 12.80
C MET A 26 -4.88 5.86 12.82
N SER A 27 -3.72 6.25 13.37
CA SER A 27 -3.25 7.63 13.28
C SER A 27 -3.04 8.06 11.83
N TRP A 28 -2.45 7.20 11.01
CA TRP A 28 -2.31 7.46 9.57
C TRP A 28 -3.66 7.49 8.85
N ALA A 29 -4.53 6.52 9.11
CA ALA A 29 -5.85 6.48 8.50
C ALA A 29 -6.73 7.70 8.83
N ASN A 30 -6.55 8.28 10.01
CA ASN A 30 -7.28 9.47 10.43
C ASN A 30 -6.72 10.78 9.86
N THR A 31 -5.42 10.86 9.60
CA THR A 31 -4.74 12.12 9.27
C THR A 31 -4.28 12.22 7.81
N CYS A 32 -3.78 11.13 7.23
CA CYS A 32 -3.26 11.13 5.86
C CYS A 32 -4.41 11.07 4.84
N LYS A 33 -4.47 12.06 3.96
CA LYS A 33 -5.54 12.19 2.95
C LYS A 33 -5.10 11.76 1.56
N GLY A 34 -3.80 11.56 1.34
CA GLY A 34 -3.24 11.17 0.04
C GLY A 34 -1.73 11.23 0.05
N VAL A 35 -1.14 10.65 -0.98
CA VAL A 35 0.29 10.79 -1.30
C VAL A 35 0.40 11.88 -2.35
N GLY A 36 1.22 12.88 -2.08
CA GLY A 36 1.43 14.02 -2.98
C GLY A 36 2.91 14.27 -3.25
N GLY A 37 3.17 15.23 -4.15
CA GLY A 37 4.52 15.64 -4.53
C GLY A 37 4.76 15.52 -6.03
N ASP A 38 5.98 15.24 -6.41
CA ASP A 38 6.41 15.01 -7.79
C ASP A 38 6.13 13.56 -8.25
N THR A 39 6.79 13.14 -9.33
CA THR A 39 6.63 11.76 -9.86
C THR A 39 6.95 10.67 -8.83
N ASN A 40 7.81 10.95 -7.84
CA ASN A 40 8.15 10.00 -6.78
C ASN A 40 6.94 9.62 -5.90
N MET A 41 5.85 10.35 -5.97
CA MET A 41 4.62 10.00 -5.25
C MET A 41 4.12 8.59 -5.58
N SER A 42 4.27 8.13 -6.84
CA SER A 42 3.88 6.77 -7.24
C SER A 42 4.79 5.71 -6.62
N LEU A 43 6.09 5.97 -6.55
CA LEU A 43 7.02 5.08 -5.85
C LEU A 43 6.71 5.02 -4.34
N ALA A 44 6.47 6.17 -3.73
CA ALA A 44 6.11 6.27 -2.32
C ALA A 44 4.78 5.53 -2.03
N ALA A 45 3.77 5.68 -2.89
CA ALA A 45 2.51 4.96 -2.75
C ALA A 45 2.74 3.43 -2.78
N GLY A 46 3.56 2.95 -3.72
CA GLY A 46 3.91 1.54 -3.81
C GLY A 46 4.62 1.01 -2.58
N ILE A 47 5.66 1.71 -2.10
CA ILE A 47 6.47 1.29 -0.96
C ILE A 47 5.66 1.31 0.33
N TYR A 48 5.04 2.44 0.66
CA TYR A 48 4.33 2.57 1.93
C TYR A 48 3.00 1.82 1.95
N GLY A 49 2.33 1.71 0.80
CA GLY A 49 1.05 1.00 0.72
C GLY A 49 1.17 -0.47 1.08
N HIS A 50 2.19 -1.19 0.56
CA HIS A 50 2.37 -2.59 0.94
C HIS A 50 2.84 -2.77 2.38
N GLU A 51 3.67 -1.87 2.92
CA GLU A 51 4.07 -1.94 4.33
C GLU A 51 2.87 -1.75 5.27
N PHE A 52 1.97 -0.81 4.96
CA PHE A 52 0.73 -0.61 5.72
C PHE A 52 -0.21 -1.80 5.60
N ALA A 53 -0.38 -2.36 4.40
CA ALA A 53 -1.23 -3.52 4.18
C ALA A 53 -0.71 -4.74 4.95
N ASN A 54 0.59 -5.04 4.88
CA ASN A 54 1.18 -6.15 5.60
C ASN A 54 1.12 -5.96 7.12
N ALA A 55 1.33 -4.73 7.62
CA ALA A 55 1.17 -4.44 9.03
C ALA A 55 -0.27 -4.69 9.49
N ALA A 56 -1.25 -4.24 8.72
CA ALA A 56 -2.67 -4.42 9.02
C ALA A 56 -3.09 -5.89 8.96
N GLU A 57 -2.59 -6.64 7.97
CA GLU A 57 -2.86 -8.08 7.84
C GLU A 57 -2.36 -8.88 9.06
N LEU A 58 -1.16 -8.58 9.56
CA LEU A 58 -0.65 -9.18 10.79
C LEU A 58 -1.51 -8.85 12.02
N MET A 59 -2.23 -7.74 11.99
CA MET A 59 -3.10 -7.30 13.09
C MET A 59 -4.57 -7.71 12.91
N ARG A 60 -4.93 -8.41 11.83
CA ARG A 60 -6.32 -8.76 11.46
C ARG A 60 -7.10 -9.38 12.62
N ASP A 61 -6.49 -10.31 13.35
CA ASP A 61 -7.12 -11.08 14.42
C ASP A 61 -6.87 -10.48 15.82
N TYR A 62 -6.33 -9.27 15.89
CA TYR A 62 -6.07 -8.64 17.17
C TYR A 62 -7.35 -8.04 17.78
N GLU A 63 -7.78 -8.58 18.92
CA GLU A 63 -9.03 -8.17 19.61
C GLU A 63 -9.06 -6.68 20.01
N GLY A 64 -7.91 -6.06 20.17
CA GLY A 64 -7.79 -4.62 20.47
C GLY A 64 -8.02 -3.70 19.28
N TRP A 65 -8.26 -4.25 18.07
CA TRP A 65 -8.62 -3.48 16.88
C TRP A 65 -10.09 -3.73 16.52
N SER A 66 -10.94 -2.72 16.71
CA SER A 66 -12.37 -2.87 16.44
C SER A 66 -12.63 -3.16 14.95
N ALA A 67 -13.67 -3.95 14.66
CA ALA A 67 -14.07 -4.26 13.28
C ALA A 67 -14.44 -2.99 12.49
N GLU A 68 -14.99 -1.98 13.17
CA GLU A 68 -15.31 -0.68 12.58
C GLU A 68 -14.02 0.06 12.15
N ASP A 69 -13.03 0.15 13.03
CA ASP A 69 -11.75 0.79 12.73
C ASP A 69 -10.97 0.03 11.66
N PHE A 70 -10.99 -1.30 11.68
CA PHE A 70 -10.38 -2.11 10.64
C PHE A 70 -11.04 -1.87 9.27
N THR A 71 -12.36 -1.78 9.23
CA THR A 71 -13.11 -1.45 8.01
C THR A 71 -12.76 -0.05 7.51
N LYS A 72 -12.71 0.93 8.40
CA LYS A 72 -12.27 2.30 8.09
C LYS A 72 -10.86 2.34 7.53
N PHE A 73 -9.94 1.56 8.13
CA PHE A 73 -8.57 1.43 7.64
C PHE A 73 -8.52 0.85 6.23
N LYS A 74 -9.28 -0.21 5.92
CA LYS A 74 -9.37 -0.78 4.57
C LYS A 74 -9.86 0.23 3.54
N GLN A 75 -10.87 1.02 3.85
CA GLN A 75 -11.36 2.08 2.97
C GLN A 75 -10.30 3.17 2.72
N TRP A 76 -9.59 3.55 3.77
CA TRP A 76 -8.51 4.53 3.69
C TRP A 76 -7.35 4.04 2.82
N ILE A 77 -6.87 2.81 3.01
CA ILE A 77 -5.72 2.30 2.28
C ILE A 77 -6.02 2.12 0.79
N ILE A 78 -7.28 1.75 0.45
CA ILE A 78 -7.74 1.72 -0.94
C ILE A 78 -7.66 3.11 -1.55
N LYS A 79 -8.22 4.10 -0.89
CA LYS A 79 -8.25 5.47 -1.40
C LYS A 79 -6.87 6.08 -1.57
N VAL A 80 -5.99 5.89 -0.59
CA VAL A 80 -4.71 6.61 -0.49
C VAL A 80 -3.58 5.89 -1.23
N PHE A 81 -3.60 4.56 -1.29
CA PHE A 81 -2.50 3.78 -1.84
C PHE A 81 -2.89 2.87 -3.01
N TYR A 82 -4.00 2.14 -2.93
CA TYR A 82 -4.41 1.26 -4.02
C TYR A 82 -4.72 2.04 -5.29
N ASN A 83 -5.58 3.05 -5.20
CA ASN A 83 -6.00 3.82 -6.37
C ASN A 83 -4.83 4.49 -7.11
N PRO A 84 -3.89 5.19 -6.43
CA PRO A 84 -2.71 5.71 -7.11
C PRO A 84 -1.80 4.63 -7.70
N SER A 85 -1.65 3.48 -7.02
CA SER A 85 -0.80 2.39 -7.50
C SER A 85 -1.38 1.71 -8.74
N ILE A 86 -2.68 1.41 -8.76
CA ILE A 86 -3.32 0.81 -9.93
C ILE A 86 -3.39 1.79 -11.11
N ASP A 87 -3.61 3.09 -10.84
CA ASP A 87 -3.54 4.13 -11.86
C ASP A 87 -2.14 4.22 -12.49
N PHE A 88 -1.09 4.19 -11.67
CA PHE A 88 0.30 4.14 -12.17
C PHE A 88 0.54 2.92 -13.05
N LEU A 89 0.12 1.73 -12.64
CA LEU A 89 0.30 0.50 -13.40
C LEU A 89 -0.44 0.54 -14.74
N ARG A 90 -1.65 1.11 -14.77
CA ARG A 90 -2.44 1.31 -16.00
C ARG A 90 -1.78 2.32 -16.93
N ARG A 91 -1.37 3.48 -16.43
CA ARG A 91 -0.69 4.52 -17.22
C ARG A 91 0.64 4.06 -17.76
N ARG A 92 1.31 3.15 -17.10
CA ARG A 92 2.53 2.52 -17.62
C ARG A 92 2.29 1.84 -18.95
N HIS A 93 1.15 1.16 -19.10
CA HIS A 93 0.74 0.56 -20.35
C HIS A 93 0.42 1.60 -21.41
N ASP A 94 -0.32 2.62 -21.07
CA ASP A 94 -0.69 3.69 -22.01
C ASP A 94 0.53 4.46 -22.51
N THR A 95 1.49 4.74 -21.62
CA THR A 95 2.75 5.41 -21.96
C THR A 95 3.64 4.53 -22.85
N TRP A 96 3.56 3.22 -22.67
CA TRP A 96 4.27 2.25 -23.50
C TRP A 96 3.71 2.15 -24.93
N LEU A 97 2.40 2.18 -25.05
CA LEU A 97 1.70 2.14 -26.36
C LEU A 97 1.74 3.48 -27.07
N ASN A 98 1.95 4.58 -26.36
CA ASN A 98 2.06 5.90 -26.96
C ASN A 98 3.42 6.08 -27.63
N ALA A 99 3.42 6.14 -28.94
CA ALA A 99 4.60 6.32 -29.81
C ALA A 99 5.50 7.54 -29.46
N ARG A 100 5.04 8.45 -28.62
CA ARG A 100 5.81 9.59 -28.13
C ARG A 100 7.09 9.21 -27.39
N TYR A 101 7.11 8.10 -26.67
CA TYR A 101 8.29 7.62 -25.96
C TYR A 101 9.15 6.68 -26.81
N SER A 102 8.57 6.03 -27.81
CA SER A 102 9.32 5.18 -28.74
C SER A 102 10.20 6.00 -29.68
N SER A 103 9.79 7.24 -30.01
CA SER A 103 10.55 8.14 -30.87
C SER A 103 11.76 8.79 -30.17
N LEU A 104 11.78 8.82 -28.84
CA LEU A 104 12.86 9.39 -28.06
C LEU A 104 13.91 8.37 -27.62
N GLY A 105 13.70 7.08 -27.90
CA GLY A 105 14.61 6.01 -27.49
C GLY A 105 14.73 5.82 -25.96
N GLU A 106 14.07 6.67 -25.19
CA GLU A 106 14.15 6.72 -23.74
C GLU A 106 12.88 6.15 -23.12
N ARG A 107 12.93 4.87 -22.82
CA ARG A 107 11.98 4.28 -21.88
C ARG A 107 12.46 4.62 -20.49
N PRO A 108 11.65 5.25 -19.63
CA PRO A 108 12.06 5.42 -18.25
C PRO A 108 12.24 4.04 -17.61
N GLY A 109 13.48 3.56 -17.53
CA GLY A 109 13.80 2.23 -17.03
C GLY A 109 13.24 1.94 -15.64
N HIS A 110 13.06 2.98 -14.82
CA HIS A 110 12.44 2.91 -13.50
C HIS A 110 10.98 2.45 -13.52
N TYR A 111 10.22 2.66 -14.59
CA TYR A 111 8.85 2.12 -14.72
C TYR A 111 8.82 0.61 -14.86
N TRP A 112 9.90 0.01 -15.33
CA TRP A 112 10.03 -1.43 -15.53
C TRP A 112 10.67 -2.15 -14.34
N SER A 113 11.31 -1.40 -13.49
CA SER A 113 12.09 -1.89 -12.38
C SER A 113 11.31 -1.74 -11.06
N ASN A 114 11.94 -1.08 -10.10
CA ASN A 114 11.44 -0.95 -8.74
C ASN A 114 10.06 -0.27 -8.64
N TRP A 115 9.78 0.74 -9.45
CA TRP A 115 8.48 1.43 -9.39
C TRP A 115 7.32 0.49 -9.77
N GLY A 116 7.47 -0.26 -10.87
CA GLY A 116 6.48 -1.24 -11.29
C GLY A 116 6.27 -2.32 -10.25
N LEU A 117 7.39 -2.86 -9.71
CA LEU A 117 7.35 -3.90 -8.68
C LEU A 117 6.71 -3.42 -7.37
N CYS A 118 7.08 -2.22 -6.88
CA CYS A 118 6.51 -1.66 -5.66
C CYS A 118 5.00 -1.44 -5.79
N ASN A 119 4.54 -0.88 -6.91
CA ASN A 119 3.11 -0.66 -7.12
C ASN A 119 2.34 -1.97 -7.30
N ALA A 120 2.89 -2.96 -8.00
CA ALA A 120 2.30 -4.29 -8.11
C ALA A 120 2.17 -4.95 -6.72
N LEU A 121 3.25 -4.92 -5.93
CA LEU A 121 3.25 -5.44 -4.56
C LEU A 121 2.20 -4.74 -3.68
N CYS A 122 2.07 -3.42 -3.81
CA CYS A 122 1.06 -2.63 -3.08
C CYS A 122 -0.37 -3.10 -3.42
N VAL A 123 -0.68 -3.20 -4.71
CA VAL A 123 -2.01 -3.63 -5.18
C VAL A 123 -2.35 -5.04 -4.69
N MET A 124 -1.42 -5.98 -4.83
CA MET A 124 -1.61 -7.37 -4.37
C MET A 124 -1.79 -7.44 -2.84
N SER A 125 -0.96 -6.74 -2.08
CA SER A 125 -1.03 -6.75 -0.60
C SER A 125 -2.35 -6.15 -0.11
N ILE A 126 -2.84 -5.08 -0.74
CA ILE A 126 -4.13 -4.47 -0.38
C ILE A 126 -5.29 -5.37 -0.80
N GLY A 127 -5.22 -6.04 -1.95
CA GLY A 127 -6.19 -7.03 -2.37
C GLY A 127 -6.35 -8.17 -1.35
N ILE A 128 -5.23 -8.70 -0.84
CA ILE A 128 -5.22 -9.72 0.22
C ILE A 128 -5.86 -9.17 1.49
N LEU A 129 -5.43 -8.00 1.96
CA LEU A 129 -5.98 -7.36 3.17
C LEU A 129 -7.49 -7.15 3.08
N CYS A 130 -8.00 -6.83 1.90
CA CYS A 130 -9.42 -6.57 1.67
C CYS A 130 -10.25 -7.83 1.38
N ASP A 131 -9.63 -9.00 1.26
CA ASP A 131 -10.25 -10.25 0.82
C ASP A 131 -10.92 -10.11 -0.57
N ASP A 132 -10.32 -9.29 -1.44
CA ASP A 132 -10.87 -8.97 -2.75
C ASP A 132 -10.01 -9.56 -3.88
N VAL A 133 -10.51 -10.66 -4.46
CA VAL A 133 -9.83 -11.39 -5.55
C VAL A 133 -9.65 -10.51 -6.81
N HIS A 134 -10.59 -9.61 -7.08
CA HIS A 134 -10.51 -8.71 -8.25
C HIS A 134 -9.45 -7.62 -8.08
N MET A 135 -9.20 -7.22 -6.85
CA MET A 135 -8.10 -6.30 -6.54
C MET A 135 -6.73 -6.97 -6.59
N TYR A 136 -6.69 -8.29 -6.35
CA TYR A 136 -5.46 -9.07 -6.35
C TYR A 136 -5.03 -9.49 -7.77
N ASN A 137 -5.97 -9.86 -8.65
CA ASN A 137 -5.76 -10.32 -10.04
C ASN A 137 -5.81 -9.15 -11.05
#